data_b0f01e7b0913467beaa7616edbc1ea63
#
_entry.id   b0f01e7b0913467beaa7616edbc1ea63
#
_cell.length_a   1.000
_cell.length_b   1.000
_cell.length_c   1.000
_cell.angle_alpha   90.00
_cell.angle_beta   90.00
_cell.angle_gamma   90.00
#
_symmetry.space_group_name_H-M   'P 1'
#
loop_
_entity.id
_entity.type
_entity.pdbx_description
1 polymer ?
#
loop_
_entity_poly.entity_id
_entity_poly.type
_entity_poly.pdbx_seq_one_letter_code
_entity_poly.pdbx_strand_id
1 'polypeptide(L)'
;MTKSISATIQKIETLAVNPVVHPSLVVQGSSGTHDKSNFLIVRVTTSAGVSGIGEVSGTLGWSGEDSGTAEHAIRSVLAPKIIGKPIAPVEGLQAIMETSLAASPFTKAGVATALWDAYARTLDISMAEALGGAIRKVIPIKFSLSGDKDRIKHVYETATKMGFSAFKLKIGKDPVDDGDRFAFARKLVGDHTFLGTDANTGYRRSEARLAVELMRPYKPAFLEQPVAAGDLQGMHELKQLGIPVVADESVFRLEDLVAVLRADAADVMSIYVGKSGGPNKAVQMGRIADAFGLDSVIGSNGECGVGAAAQLQVAAAMPGLSMRFPSDIIGEYYYSDGILEKPLDSDGKVVRLPDAPGLGVSLKPELEAKFV
;
A
#
# COMPACT_ATOMS: atom_id res chain seq x y z
N MET A 1 5.67 9.60 35.52
CA MET A 1 4.20 9.58 35.66
C MET A 1 3.64 9.37 34.26
N THR A 2 3.10 8.20 33.97
CA THR A 2 2.38 7.93 32.72
C THR A 2 1.14 8.81 32.70
N LYS A 3 1.09 9.82 31.80
CA LYS A 3 -0.15 10.56 31.52
C LYS A 3 -1.17 9.54 31.06
N SER A 4 -2.18 9.25 31.88
CA SER A 4 -3.32 8.44 31.47
C SER A 4 -3.99 9.16 30.29
N ILE A 5 -4.04 8.53 29.11
CA ILE A 5 -4.73 9.07 27.98
C ILE A 5 -6.23 8.88 28.22
N SER A 6 -6.86 9.88 28.80
CA SER A 6 -8.29 9.88 29.13
C SER A 6 -9.18 10.47 28.04
N ALA A 7 -8.58 10.95 26.93
CA ALA A 7 -9.33 11.53 25.83
C ALA A 7 -10.23 10.48 25.15
N THR A 8 -11.48 10.83 24.89
CA THR A 8 -12.45 9.99 24.18
C THR A 8 -12.60 10.46 22.73
N ILE A 9 -13.06 9.59 21.86
CA ILE A 9 -13.40 9.93 20.48
C ILE A 9 -14.67 10.80 20.52
N GLN A 10 -14.58 12.02 20.06
CA GLN A 10 -15.67 12.98 20.06
C GLN A 10 -16.41 12.98 18.73
N LYS A 11 -15.66 12.90 17.60
CA LYS A 11 -16.22 13.06 16.27
C LYS A 11 -15.45 12.20 15.25
N ILE A 12 -16.18 11.71 14.25
CA ILE A 12 -15.62 11.07 13.06
C ILE A 12 -16.27 11.72 11.86
N GLU A 13 -15.45 12.30 11.00
CA GLU A 13 -15.86 13.00 9.80
C GLU A 13 -15.20 12.40 8.57
N THR A 14 -15.80 12.61 7.42
CA THR A 14 -15.33 12.05 6.15
C THR A 14 -15.25 13.14 5.08
N LEU A 15 -14.33 12.94 4.13
CA LEU A 15 -14.17 13.79 2.95
C LEU A 15 -13.86 12.89 1.74
N ALA A 16 -14.77 12.82 0.78
CA ALA A 16 -14.51 12.15 -0.49
C ALA A 16 -13.52 12.97 -1.34
N VAL A 17 -12.52 12.29 -1.89
CA VAL A 17 -11.53 12.87 -2.81
C VAL A 17 -11.45 12.02 -4.08
N ASN A 18 -11.42 12.69 -5.23
CA ASN A 18 -11.42 12.04 -6.54
C ASN A 18 -10.18 12.49 -7.34
N PRO A 19 -8.97 12.10 -6.92
CA PRO A 19 -7.77 12.51 -7.60
C PRO A 19 -7.70 11.86 -8.99
N VAL A 20 -7.29 12.67 -9.96
CA VAL A 20 -7.12 12.25 -11.37
C VAL A 20 -5.65 11.93 -11.60
N VAL A 21 -5.39 10.75 -12.13
CA VAL A 21 -4.03 10.34 -12.52
C VAL A 21 -3.55 11.20 -13.67
N HIS A 22 -2.31 11.68 -13.58
CA HIS A 22 -1.69 12.43 -14.67
C HIS A 22 -1.73 11.60 -15.97
N PRO A 23 -2.19 12.13 -17.13
CA PRO A 23 -2.40 11.34 -18.34
C PRO A 23 -1.18 10.53 -18.79
N SER A 24 0.03 11.08 -18.57
CA SER A 24 1.29 10.39 -18.84
C SER A 24 1.57 9.17 -17.97
N LEU A 25 0.91 9.05 -16.81
CA LEU A 25 1.21 8.06 -15.77
C LEU A 25 0.06 7.08 -15.49
N VAL A 26 -1.01 7.13 -16.29
CA VAL A 26 -2.13 6.17 -16.20
C VAL A 26 -1.59 4.74 -16.29
N VAL A 27 -1.89 3.90 -15.31
CA VAL A 27 -1.43 2.51 -15.23
C VAL A 27 -2.36 1.59 -15.99
N GLN A 28 -1.81 0.69 -16.78
CA GLN A 28 -2.53 -0.33 -17.56
C GLN A 28 -2.01 -1.72 -17.18
N GLY A 29 -2.82 -2.52 -16.50
CA GLY A 29 -2.50 -3.88 -16.09
C GLY A 29 -3.46 -4.92 -16.64
N SER A 30 -3.36 -6.17 -16.17
CA SER A 30 -4.32 -7.24 -16.45
C SER A 30 -5.68 -6.97 -15.82
N SER A 31 -5.72 -6.27 -14.68
CA SER A 31 -6.93 -5.87 -13.95
C SER A 31 -7.64 -4.65 -14.53
N GLY A 32 -7.08 -3.99 -15.57
CA GLY A 32 -7.69 -2.84 -16.24
C GLY A 32 -6.82 -1.60 -16.28
N THR A 33 -7.45 -0.44 -16.43
CA THR A 33 -6.82 0.89 -16.51
C THR A 33 -7.15 1.71 -15.28
N HIS A 34 -6.15 2.31 -14.64
CA HIS A 34 -6.29 3.18 -13.48
C HIS A 34 -5.99 4.63 -13.91
N ASP A 35 -7.03 5.40 -14.18
CA ASP A 35 -6.97 6.80 -14.63
C ASP A 35 -7.50 7.80 -13.59
N LYS A 36 -8.23 7.33 -12.59
CA LYS A 36 -8.80 8.11 -11.49
C LYS A 36 -9.01 7.23 -10.28
N SER A 37 -9.05 7.85 -9.10
CA SER A 37 -9.39 7.18 -7.84
C SER A 37 -10.65 7.78 -7.21
N ASN A 38 -11.29 7.03 -6.33
CA ASN A 38 -12.46 7.44 -5.58
C ASN A 38 -12.22 7.06 -4.12
N PHE A 39 -11.46 7.91 -3.41
CA PHE A 39 -10.97 7.66 -2.06
C PHE A 39 -11.73 8.48 -1.02
N LEU A 40 -11.60 8.09 0.24
CA LEU A 40 -12.22 8.78 1.36
C LEU A 40 -11.17 9.11 2.43
N ILE A 41 -11.07 10.37 2.79
CA ILE A 41 -10.29 10.79 3.94
C ILE A 41 -11.19 10.74 5.18
N VAL A 42 -10.67 10.16 6.25
CA VAL A 42 -11.34 10.04 7.55
C VAL A 42 -10.61 10.95 8.53
N ARG A 43 -11.35 11.74 9.29
CA ARG A 43 -10.83 12.53 10.40
C ARG A 43 -11.47 12.08 11.72
N VAL A 44 -10.65 11.73 12.68
CA VAL A 44 -11.04 11.41 14.05
C VAL A 44 -10.61 12.56 14.95
N THR A 45 -11.54 13.15 15.69
CA THR A 45 -11.26 14.22 16.67
C THR A 45 -11.56 13.71 18.07
N THR A 46 -10.62 13.93 18.99
CA THR A 46 -10.75 13.55 20.41
C THR A 46 -11.34 14.69 21.26
N SER A 47 -11.84 14.36 22.45
CA SER A 47 -12.32 15.36 23.43
C SER A 47 -11.24 16.32 23.94
N ALA A 48 -9.97 16.04 23.68
CA ALA A 48 -8.84 16.93 23.95
C ALA A 48 -8.55 17.89 22.78
N GLY A 49 -9.36 17.87 21.71
CA GLY A 49 -9.19 18.71 20.53
C GLY A 49 -8.09 18.23 19.58
N VAL A 50 -7.49 17.06 19.81
CA VAL A 50 -6.49 16.49 18.91
C VAL A 50 -7.20 15.74 17.80
N SER A 51 -6.82 16.01 16.55
CA SER A 51 -7.36 15.30 15.39
C SER A 51 -6.28 14.46 14.72
N GLY A 52 -6.69 13.29 14.21
CA GLY A 52 -5.90 12.43 13.34
C GLY A 52 -6.64 12.15 12.04
N ILE A 53 -5.89 11.85 10.99
CA ILE A 53 -6.42 11.58 9.65
C ILE A 53 -6.01 10.19 9.15
N GLY A 54 -6.83 9.62 8.26
CA GLY A 54 -6.56 8.35 7.59
C GLY A 54 -7.21 8.35 6.22
N GLU A 55 -6.84 7.39 5.38
CA GLU A 55 -7.30 7.29 4.01
C GLU A 55 -7.85 5.90 3.72
N VAL A 56 -9.04 5.84 3.12
CA VAL A 56 -9.62 4.65 2.52
C VAL A 56 -9.34 4.69 1.03
N SER A 57 -8.42 3.87 0.58
CA SER A 57 -7.94 3.81 -0.81
C SER A 57 -8.39 2.54 -1.53
N GLY A 58 -9.62 2.08 -1.27
CA GLY A 58 -10.21 0.91 -1.93
C GLY A 58 -10.59 1.19 -3.38
N THR A 59 -10.71 0.14 -4.19
CA THR A 59 -11.18 0.16 -5.57
C THR A 59 -12.23 -0.92 -5.77
N LEU A 60 -13.45 -0.58 -6.19
CA LEU A 60 -14.59 -1.51 -6.28
C LEU A 60 -14.26 -2.81 -7.03
N GLY A 61 -13.60 -2.72 -8.17
CA GLY A 61 -13.27 -3.89 -9.00
C GLY A 61 -12.17 -4.78 -8.42
N TRP A 62 -11.45 -4.34 -7.39
CA TRP A 62 -10.32 -5.06 -6.81
C TRP A 62 -10.56 -5.42 -5.33
N SER A 63 -10.99 -4.46 -4.51
CA SER A 63 -11.22 -4.67 -3.07
C SER A 63 -12.70 -4.73 -2.68
N GLY A 64 -13.60 -4.37 -3.58
CA GLY A 64 -15.04 -4.27 -3.28
C GLY A 64 -15.42 -3.02 -2.49
N GLU A 65 -14.51 -2.07 -2.32
CA GLU A 65 -14.69 -0.87 -1.53
C GLU A 65 -14.35 0.39 -2.34
N ASP A 66 -15.02 1.50 -2.04
CA ASP A 66 -14.73 2.85 -2.54
C ASP A 66 -15.14 3.90 -1.51
N SER A 67 -15.07 5.20 -1.85
CA SER A 67 -15.47 6.28 -0.95
C SER A 67 -16.94 6.16 -0.50
N GLY A 68 -17.86 5.78 -1.38
CA GLY A 68 -19.28 5.69 -1.08
C GLY A 68 -19.62 4.53 -0.13
N THR A 69 -19.10 3.34 -0.42
CA THR A 69 -19.26 2.15 0.44
C THR A 69 -18.62 2.37 1.80
N ALA A 70 -17.42 2.98 1.83
CA ALA A 70 -16.70 3.30 3.06
C ALA A 70 -17.44 4.35 3.89
N GLU A 71 -17.89 5.44 3.28
CA GLU A 71 -18.63 6.49 3.99
C GLU A 71 -19.90 5.95 4.64
N HIS A 72 -20.67 5.14 3.91
CA HIS A 72 -21.85 4.47 4.46
C HIS A 72 -21.49 3.58 5.66
N ALA A 73 -20.49 2.72 5.53
CA ALA A 73 -20.07 1.80 6.58
C ALA A 73 -19.54 2.55 7.82
N ILE A 74 -18.77 3.62 7.61
CA ILE A 74 -18.24 4.44 8.70
C ILE A 74 -19.40 5.13 9.45
N ARG A 75 -20.28 5.84 8.75
CA ARG A 75 -21.35 6.63 9.36
C ARG A 75 -22.40 5.77 10.03
N SER A 76 -22.81 4.67 9.37
CA SER A 76 -23.95 3.85 9.82
C SER A 76 -23.55 2.75 10.81
N VAL A 77 -22.31 2.28 10.78
CA VAL A 77 -21.86 1.10 11.55
C VAL A 77 -20.72 1.44 12.51
N LEU A 78 -19.58 1.96 12.02
CA LEU A 78 -18.37 2.09 12.84
C LEU A 78 -18.43 3.27 13.81
N ALA A 79 -18.77 4.48 13.33
CA ALA A 79 -18.79 5.67 14.15
C ALA A 79 -19.73 5.55 15.38
N PRO A 80 -20.97 5.03 15.26
CA PRO A 80 -21.84 4.84 16.42
C PRO A 80 -21.30 3.89 17.49
N LYS A 81 -20.36 3.00 17.13
CA LYS A 81 -19.77 2.02 18.04
C LYS A 81 -18.53 2.51 18.78
N ILE A 82 -17.81 3.48 18.20
CA ILE A 82 -16.52 3.93 18.74
C ILE A 82 -16.55 5.37 19.27
N ILE A 83 -17.46 6.23 18.84
CA ILE A 83 -17.67 7.56 19.44
C ILE A 83 -18.00 7.42 20.93
N GLY A 84 -17.40 8.28 21.76
CA GLY A 84 -17.51 8.26 23.20
C GLY A 84 -16.56 7.30 23.92
N LYS A 85 -15.90 6.39 23.20
CA LYS A 85 -14.91 5.48 23.79
C LYS A 85 -13.53 6.14 23.94
N PRO A 86 -12.71 5.70 24.92
CA PRO A 86 -11.34 6.17 25.06
C PRO A 86 -10.53 5.91 23.78
N ILE A 87 -9.63 6.85 23.41
CA ILE A 87 -8.73 6.68 22.25
C ILE A 87 -7.74 5.54 22.47
N ALA A 88 -7.41 5.21 23.70
CA ALA A 88 -6.49 4.13 24.05
C ALA A 88 -7.20 3.05 24.91
N PRO A 89 -6.90 1.75 24.69
CA PRO A 89 -6.00 1.24 23.66
C PRO A 89 -6.64 1.25 22.25
N VAL A 90 -5.90 1.68 21.24
CA VAL A 90 -6.39 1.77 19.84
C VAL A 90 -6.80 0.39 19.31
N GLU A 91 -6.05 -0.66 19.63
CA GLU A 91 -6.39 -2.04 19.23
C GLU A 91 -7.74 -2.51 19.79
N GLY A 92 -8.15 -2.02 20.97
CA GLY A 92 -9.49 -2.28 21.51
C GLY A 92 -10.61 -1.69 20.64
N LEU A 93 -10.39 -0.50 20.08
CA LEU A 93 -11.32 0.12 19.12
C LEU A 93 -11.37 -0.67 17.80
N GLN A 94 -10.22 -1.14 17.33
CA GLN A 94 -10.16 -2.00 16.12
C GLN A 94 -10.88 -3.33 16.35
N ALA A 95 -10.78 -3.95 17.53
CA ALA A 95 -11.53 -5.17 17.85
C ALA A 95 -13.07 -4.93 17.79
N ILE A 96 -13.53 -3.75 18.23
CA ILE A 96 -14.93 -3.36 18.09
C ILE A 96 -15.30 -3.22 16.60
N MET A 97 -14.45 -2.60 15.77
CA MET A 97 -14.69 -2.48 14.34
C MET A 97 -14.75 -3.85 13.66
N GLU A 98 -13.87 -4.79 14.02
CA GLU A 98 -13.87 -6.15 13.46
C GLU A 98 -15.17 -6.92 13.73
N THR A 99 -15.71 -6.79 14.94
CA THR A 99 -16.96 -7.45 15.31
C THR A 99 -18.21 -6.75 14.78
N SER A 100 -18.09 -5.48 14.38
CA SER A 100 -19.21 -4.66 13.91
C SER A 100 -19.41 -4.67 12.41
N LEU A 101 -18.35 -4.87 11.64
CA LEU A 101 -18.35 -4.85 10.17
C LEU A 101 -17.55 -6.03 9.65
N ALA A 102 -18.19 -6.93 8.93
CA ALA A 102 -17.50 -8.03 8.26
C ALA A 102 -16.68 -7.51 7.06
N ALA A 103 -15.57 -8.17 6.72
CA ALA A 103 -14.71 -7.78 5.59
C ALA A 103 -14.32 -6.28 5.64
N SER A 104 -14.36 -5.58 4.50
CA SER A 104 -14.11 -4.12 4.37
C SER A 104 -12.78 -3.67 5.00
N PRO A 105 -11.65 -4.30 4.64
CA PRO A 105 -10.37 -4.00 5.27
C PRO A 105 -9.91 -2.57 4.99
N PHE A 106 -10.13 -2.01 3.79
CA PHE A 106 -9.72 -0.65 3.44
C PHE A 106 -10.49 0.40 4.26
N THR A 107 -11.81 0.21 4.43
CA THR A 107 -12.64 1.09 5.28
C THR A 107 -12.11 1.08 6.73
N LYS A 108 -11.87 -0.12 7.29
CA LYS A 108 -11.30 -0.25 8.64
C LYS A 108 -9.91 0.36 8.74
N ALA A 109 -9.07 0.18 7.71
CA ALA A 109 -7.73 0.73 7.68
C ALA A 109 -7.72 2.26 7.71
N GLY A 110 -8.62 2.91 6.98
CA GLY A 110 -8.75 4.37 7.01
C GLY A 110 -9.12 4.89 8.40
N VAL A 111 -10.12 4.27 9.03
CA VAL A 111 -10.51 4.63 10.41
C VAL A 111 -9.39 4.32 11.40
N ALA A 112 -8.77 3.12 11.32
CA ALA A 112 -7.67 2.73 12.20
C ALA A 112 -6.47 3.67 12.06
N THR A 113 -6.12 4.07 10.85
CA THR A 113 -5.04 5.04 10.61
C THR A 113 -5.33 6.38 11.28
N ALA A 114 -6.56 6.90 11.13
CA ALA A 114 -6.95 8.14 11.80
C ALA A 114 -6.90 8.04 13.34
N LEU A 115 -7.28 6.87 13.89
CA LEU A 115 -7.17 6.60 15.33
C LEU A 115 -5.71 6.56 15.79
N TRP A 116 -4.84 5.85 15.08
CA TRP A 116 -3.42 5.78 15.39
C TRP A 116 -2.72 7.13 15.23
N ASP A 117 -3.10 7.93 14.23
CA ASP A 117 -2.58 9.29 14.04
C ASP A 117 -2.99 10.20 15.21
N ALA A 118 -4.29 10.21 15.60
CA ALA A 118 -4.77 10.99 16.77
C ALA A 118 -4.09 10.54 18.06
N TYR A 119 -3.92 9.23 18.26
CA TYR A 119 -3.24 8.68 19.42
C TYR A 119 -1.78 9.11 19.50
N ALA A 120 -1.03 8.96 18.41
CA ALA A 120 0.38 9.33 18.33
C ALA A 120 0.57 10.86 18.52
N ARG A 121 -0.29 11.69 17.91
CA ARG A 121 -0.30 13.15 18.13
C ARG A 121 -0.61 13.53 19.57
N THR A 122 -1.49 12.80 20.25
CA THR A 122 -1.78 13.02 21.69
C THR A 122 -0.55 12.77 22.56
N LEU A 123 0.32 11.84 22.15
CA LEU A 123 1.58 11.53 22.83
C LEU A 123 2.76 12.37 22.39
N ASP A 124 2.59 13.19 21.35
CA ASP A 124 3.67 13.98 20.71
C ASP A 124 4.81 13.08 20.18
N ILE A 125 4.44 11.95 19.56
CA ILE A 125 5.36 10.99 18.91
C ILE A 125 4.89 10.68 17.49
N SER A 126 5.80 10.15 16.66
CA SER A 126 5.41 9.64 15.34
C SER A 126 4.50 8.41 15.44
N MET A 127 3.72 8.11 14.40
CA MET A 127 2.94 6.87 14.35
C MET A 127 3.86 5.64 14.37
N ALA A 128 5.02 5.69 13.73
CA ALA A 128 5.99 4.60 13.75
C ALA A 128 6.48 4.30 15.17
N GLU A 129 6.71 5.34 16.00
CA GLU A 129 7.05 5.16 17.41
C GLU A 129 5.90 4.53 18.19
N ALA A 130 4.67 4.96 17.94
CA ALA A 130 3.48 4.37 18.55
C ALA A 130 3.26 2.89 18.14
N LEU A 131 3.72 2.47 16.98
CA LEU A 131 3.65 1.11 16.45
C LEU A 131 4.81 0.20 16.92
N GLY A 132 5.72 0.72 17.73
CA GLY A 132 6.83 -0.04 18.32
C GLY A 132 8.22 0.47 18.03
N GLY A 133 8.35 1.59 17.35
CA GLY A 133 9.58 2.31 17.06
C GLY A 133 9.95 2.35 15.57
N ALA A 134 10.49 3.48 15.14
CA ALA A 134 11.03 3.63 13.80
C ALA A 134 12.40 2.95 13.69
N ILE A 135 12.46 1.79 13.07
CA ILE A 135 13.71 1.01 12.86
C ILE A 135 14.55 1.66 11.75
N ARG A 136 13.89 2.35 10.81
CA ARG A 136 14.53 3.05 9.70
C ARG A 136 13.80 4.34 9.35
N LYS A 137 14.54 5.30 8.79
CA LYS A 137 13.98 6.60 8.38
C LYS A 137 13.93 6.80 6.86
N VAL A 138 14.50 5.87 6.10
CA VAL A 138 14.64 5.95 4.65
C VAL A 138 14.18 4.64 4.02
N ILE A 139 13.23 4.72 3.10
CA ILE A 139 12.62 3.55 2.46
C ILE A 139 12.86 3.62 0.95
N PRO A 140 13.49 2.58 0.33
CA PRO A 140 13.66 2.52 -1.11
C PRO A 140 12.30 2.32 -1.81
N ILE A 141 12.14 3.00 -2.95
CA ILE A 141 10.89 2.95 -3.73
C ILE A 141 11.16 2.62 -5.20
N LYS A 142 10.15 2.07 -5.87
CA LYS A 142 10.15 1.75 -7.31
C LYS A 142 8.94 2.32 -8.01
N PHE A 143 9.03 2.54 -9.33
CA PHE A 143 7.93 3.03 -10.16
C PHE A 143 7.38 1.97 -11.09
N SER A 144 6.07 2.01 -11.40
CA SER A 144 5.44 1.06 -12.31
C SER A 144 5.49 1.52 -13.76
N LEU A 145 5.95 0.64 -14.64
CA LEU A 145 5.89 0.76 -16.09
C LEU A 145 4.71 -0.06 -16.61
N SER A 146 3.96 0.44 -17.61
CA SER A 146 2.80 -0.28 -18.13
C SER A 146 2.48 0.14 -19.58
N GLY A 147 1.62 -0.63 -20.26
CA GLY A 147 1.19 -0.39 -21.62
C GLY A 147 2.09 -1.04 -22.68
N ASP A 148 2.00 -0.56 -23.93
CA ASP A 148 2.87 -0.96 -25.03
C ASP A 148 4.28 -0.38 -24.91
N LYS A 149 5.16 -0.71 -25.85
CA LYS A 149 6.57 -0.28 -25.83
C LYS A 149 6.75 1.24 -25.85
N ASP A 150 5.94 1.96 -26.61
CA ASP A 150 6.02 3.42 -26.68
C ASP A 150 5.60 4.05 -25.36
N ARG A 151 4.55 3.52 -24.74
CA ARG A 151 4.11 3.96 -23.43
C ARG A 151 5.12 3.60 -22.34
N ILE A 152 5.68 2.38 -22.31
CA ILE A 152 6.76 1.99 -21.41
C ILE A 152 7.91 2.98 -21.49
N LYS A 153 8.35 3.33 -22.70
CA LYS A 153 9.42 4.32 -22.91
C LYS A 153 9.03 5.69 -22.34
N HIS A 154 7.83 6.18 -22.66
CA HIS A 154 7.36 7.48 -22.19
C HIS A 154 7.27 7.55 -20.67
N VAL A 155 6.69 6.52 -20.00
CA VAL A 155 6.59 6.45 -18.54
C VAL A 155 7.98 6.35 -17.92
N TYR A 156 8.89 5.55 -18.48
CA TYR A 156 10.27 5.44 -18.01
C TYR A 156 11.01 6.78 -18.05
N GLU A 157 10.93 7.51 -19.18
CA GLU A 157 11.55 8.82 -19.31
C GLU A 157 10.98 9.83 -18.31
N THR A 158 9.66 9.79 -18.07
CA THR A 158 8.98 10.64 -17.10
C THR A 158 9.42 10.29 -15.66
N ALA A 159 9.38 9.02 -15.29
CA ALA A 159 9.78 8.57 -13.96
C ALA A 159 11.26 8.82 -13.67
N THR A 160 12.13 8.67 -14.67
CA THR A 160 13.56 8.98 -14.54
C THR A 160 13.80 10.47 -14.27
N LYS A 161 13.03 11.36 -14.90
CA LYS A 161 13.07 12.81 -14.60
C LYS A 161 12.61 13.13 -13.19
N MET A 162 11.72 12.30 -12.61
CA MET A 162 11.31 12.38 -11.20
C MET A 162 12.33 11.77 -10.24
N GLY A 163 13.44 11.18 -10.74
CA GLY A 163 14.52 10.60 -9.94
C GLY A 163 14.46 9.08 -9.77
N PHE A 164 13.42 8.39 -10.25
CA PHE A 164 13.29 6.93 -10.09
C PHE A 164 14.40 6.16 -10.81
N SER A 165 14.90 5.12 -10.13
CA SER A 165 15.96 4.23 -10.64
C SER A 165 15.67 2.74 -10.42
N ALA A 166 14.49 2.40 -9.90
CA ALA A 166 13.99 1.04 -9.75
C ALA A 166 12.58 0.96 -10.31
N PHE A 167 12.26 -0.15 -11.00
CA PHE A 167 11.03 -0.26 -11.78
C PHE A 167 10.34 -1.61 -11.62
N LYS A 168 9.04 -1.63 -11.90
CA LYS A 168 8.20 -2.82 -12.01
C LYS A 168 7.38 -2.73 -13.30
N LEU A 169 7.45 -3.75 -14.18
CA LEU A 169 6.66 -3.79 -15.40
C LEU A 169 5.34 -4.54 -15.16
N LYS A 170 4.22 -3.93 -15.51
CA LYS A 170 2.91 -4.59 -15.54
C LYS A 170 2.84 -5.56 -16.72
N ILE A 171 2.55 -6.84 -16.40
CA ILE A 171 2.38 -7.97 -17.31
C ILE A 171 1.06 -8.69 -17.00
N GLY A 172 0.85 -9.92 -17.47
CA GLY A 172 -0.31 -10.74 -17.09
C GLY A 172 -1.42 -10.76 -18.14
N LYS A 173 -1.13 -10.42 -19.41
CA LYS A 173 -2.11 -10.47 -20.51
C LYS A 173 -1.79 -11.61 -21.50
N ASP A 174 -0.67 -11.55 -22.14
CA ASP A 174 -0.18 -12.57 -23.06
C ASP A 174 1.30 -12.83 -22.79
N PRO A 175 1.70 -14.06 -22.47
CA PRO A 175 3.07 -14.35 -22.05
C PRO A 175 4.13 -14.06 -23.11
N VAL A 176 3.79 -14.14 -24.41
CA VAL A 176 4.73 -13.85 -25.50
C VAL A 176 4.93 -12.36 -25.66
N ASP A 177 3.84 -11.59 -25.72
CA ASP A 177 3.91 -10.14 -25.76
C ASP A 177 4.57 -9.58 -24.49
N ASP A 178 4.23 -10.11 -23.31
CA ASP A 178 4.80 -9.70 -22.04
C ASP A 178 6.31 -9.98 -21.95
N GLY A 179 6.77 -11.11 -22.50
CA GLY A 179 8.20 -11.44 -22.64
C GLY A 179 8.93 -10.43 -23.53
N ASP A 180 8.34 -10.09 -24.68
CA ASP A 180 8.89 -9.11 -25.62
C ASP A 180 8.89 -7.66 -25.03
N ARG A 181 7.84 -7.28 -24.30
CA ARG A 181 7.78 -6.00 -23.58
C ARG A 181 8.81 -5.93 -22.45
N PHE A 182 9.03 -7.05 -21.73
CA PHE A 182 10.05 -7.12 -20.67
C PHE A 182 11.46 -7.02 -21.26
N ALA A 183 11.75 -7.71 -22.37
CA ALA A 183 13.02 -7.61 -23.09
C ALA A 183 13.30 -6.17 -23.55
N PHE A 184 12.27 -5.48 -24.07
CA PHE A 184 12.34 -4.08 -24.43
C PHE A 184 12.61 -3.19 -23.20
N ALA A 185 11.85 -3.35 -22.12
CA ALA A 185 12.02 -2.59 -20.89
C ALA A 185 13.44 -2.79 -20.32
N ARG A 186 13.97 -4.03 -20.30
CA ARG A 186 15.34 -4.32 -19.84
C ARG A 186 16.40 -3.57 -20.65
N LYS A 187 16.26 -3.55 -21.99
CA LYS A 187 17.17 -2.75 -22.85
C LYS A 187 17.11 -1.26 -22.54
N LEU A 188 15.89 -0.77 -22.23
CA LEU A 188 15.65 0.64 -21.96
C LEU A 188 16.26 1.07 -20.61
N VAL A 189 16.06 0.29 -19.56
CA VAL A 189 16.51 0.63 -18.19
C VAL A 189 17.99 0.27 -17.95
N GLY A 190 18.56 -0.64 -18.73
CA GLY A 190 19.93 -1.16 -18.58
C GLY A 190 20.02 -2.41 -17.70
N ASP A 191 21.11 -3.17 -17.86
CA ASP A 191 21.29 -4.53 -17.30
C ASP A 191 21.35 -4.59 -15.76
N HIS A 192 21.78 -3.52 -15.11
CA HIS A 192 21.98 -3.46 -13.66
C HIS A 192 20.84 -2.76 -12.90
N THR A 193 19.89 -2.20 -13.61
CA THR A 193 18.73 -1.55 -13.00
C THR A 193 17.78 -2.59 -12.38
N PHE A 194 17.31 -2.34 -11.16
CA PHE A 194 16.29 -3.16 -10.54
C PHE A 194 14.99 -3.09 -11.37
N LEU A 195 14.60 -4.21 -11.97
CA LEU A 195 13.39 -4.33 -12.78
C LEU A 195 12.69 -5.64 -12.46
N GLY A 196 11.55 -5.57 -11.79
CA GLY A 196 10.65 -6.68 -11.53
C GLY A 196 9.43 -6.68 -12.44
N THR A 197 8.53 -7.62 -12.20
CA THR A 197 7.27 -7.75 -12.94
C THR A 197 6.08 -7.90 -12.00
N ASP A 198 4.88 -7.54 -12.48
CA ASP A 198 3.64 -7.71 -11.74
C ASP A 198 2.51 -8.10 -12.71
N ALA A 199 1.99 -9.31 -12.53
CA ALA A 199 0.97 -9.89 -13.39
C ALA A 199 -0.46 -9.65 -12.87
N ASN A 200 -0.63 -9.15 -11.66
CA ASN A 200 -1.94 -8.92 -11.02
C ASN A 200 -2.92 -10.07 -11.27
N THR A 201 -2.52 -11.30 -10.95
CA THR A 201 -3.30 -12.54 -11.11
C THR A 201 -3.58 -12.98 -12.57
N GLY A 202 -3.02 -12.32 -13.57
CA GLY A 202 -3.49 -12.40 -14.96
C GLY A 202 -3.23 -13.69 -15.69
N TYR A 203 -2.31 -14.55 -15.21
CA TYR A 203 -1.95 -15.79 -15.90
C TYR A 203 -2.61 -17.05 -15.31
N ARG A 204 -2.77 -18.05 -16.17
CA ARG A 204 -2.86 -19.45 -15.77
C ARG A 204 -1.45 -20.00 -15.51
N ARG A 205 -1.32 -21.12 -14.79
CA ARG A 205 -0.01 -21.71 -14.46
C ARG A 205 0.88 -21.95 -15.67
N SER A 206 0.32 -22.46 -16.78
CA SER A 206 1.09 -22.70 -18.01
C SER A 206 1.59 -21.40 -18.66
N GLU A 207 0.75 -20.37 -18.66
CA GLU A 207 1.09 -19.05 -19.18
C GLU A 207 2.17 -18.36 -18.33
N ALA A 208 2.05 -18.45 -16.99
CA ALA A 208 3.06 -17.94 -16.06
C ALA A 208 4.43 -18.62 -16.25
N ARG A 209 4.46 -19.95 -16.46
CA ARG A 209 5.70 -20.70 -16.76
C ARG A 209 6.32 -20.21 -18.07
N LEU A 210 5.52 -20.08 -19.13
CA LEU A 210 6.01 -19.57 -20.43
C LEU A 210 6.55 -18.14 -20.28
N ALA A 211 5.84 -17.25 -19.58
CA ALA A 211 6.30 -15.90 -19.32
C ALA A 211 7.66 -15.88 -18.58
N VAL A 212 7.82 -16.73 -17.55
CA VAL A 212 9.09 -16.88 -16.83
C VAL A 212 10.21 -17.34 -17.77
N GLU A 213 9.97 -18.34 -18.63
CA GLU A 213 10.96 -18.83 -19.59
C GLU A 213 11.42 -17.73 -20.55
N LEU A 214 10.47 -16.95 -21.10
CA LEU A 214 10.74 -15.86 -22.04
C LEU A 214 11.47 -14.67 -21.39
N MET A 215 11.15 -14.36 -20.12
CA MET A 215 11.75 -13.24 -19.39
C MET A 215 13.08 -13.60 -18.72
N ARG A 216 13.35 -14.87 -18.42
CA ARG A 216 14.55 -15.33 -17.68
C ARG A 216 15.88 -14.79 -18.25
N PRO A 217 16.12 -14.77 -19.58
CA PRO A 217 17.37 -14.23 -20.16
C PRO A 217 17.61 -12.76 -19.81
N TYR A 218 16.55 -12.03 -19.48
CA TYR A 218 16.54 -10.60 -19.16
C TYR A 218 16.54 -10.31 -17.66
N LYS A 219 16.71 -11.33 -16.81
CA LYS A 219 16.94 -11.27 -15.36
C LYS A 219 15.88 -10.43 -14.63
N PRO A 220 14.61 -10.84 -14.58
CA PRO A 220 13.61 -10.19 -13.75
C PRO A 220 14.01 -10.31 -12.27
N ALA A 221 13.89 -9.19 -11.52
CA ALA A 221 14.25 -9.16 -10.11
C ALA A 221 13.25 -9.92 -9.24
N PHE A 222 11.99 -9.97 -9.66
CA PHE A 222 10.90 -10.72 -9.01
C PHE A 222 9.72 -10.91 -9.97
N LEU A 223 8.83 -11.81 -9.60
CA LEU A 223 7.55 -12.09 -10.24
C LEU A 223 6.43 -11.89 -9.23
N GLU A 224 5.69 -10.77 -9.32
CA GLU A 224 4.60 -10.44 -8.41
C GLU A 224 3.28 -11.00 -8.93
N GLN A 225 2.58 -11.70 -8.05
CA GLN A 225 1.25 -12.32 -8.21
C GLN A 225 0.96 -12.87 -9.62
N PRO A 226 1.70 -13.88 -10.05
CA PRO A 226 1.60 -14.38 -11.43
C PRO A 226 0.26 -15.06 -11.74
N VAL A 227 -0.32 -15.75 -10.75
CA VAL A 227 -1.55 -16.54 -10.91
C VAL A 227 -2.64 -16.09 -9.93
N ALA A 228 -3.83 -16.65 -10.08
CA ALA A 228 -4.99 -16.31 -9.24
C ALA A 228 -4.63 -16.35 -7.74
N ALA A 229 -5.21 -15.42 -6.95
CA ALA A 229 -4.90 -15.24 -5.53
C ALA A 229 -5.01 -16.51 -4.67
N GLY A 230 -5.99 -17.37 -4.96
CA GLY A 230 -6.18 -18.67 -4.28
C GLY A 230 -5.29 -19.82 -4.77
N ASP A 231 -4.51 -19.60 -5.84
CA ASP A 231 -3.67 -20.65 -6.41
C ASP A 231 -2.27 -20.71 -5.77
N LEU A 232 -2.24 -20.97 -4.45
CA LEU A 232 -1.00 -21.05 -3.69
C LEU A 232 -0.07 -22.18 -4.17
N GLN A 233 -0.64 -23.26 -4.68
CA GLN A 233 0.15 -24.34 -5.27
C GLN A 233 0.85 -23.88 -6.56
N GLY A 234 0.17 -23.12 -7.42
CA GLY A 234 0.78 -22.52 -8.62
C GLY A 234 1.88 -21.51 -8.27
N MET A 235 1.68 -20.69 -7.23
CA MET A 235 2.70 -19.78 -6.69
C MET A 235 3.94 -20.55 -6.21
N HIS A 236 3.74 -21.64 -5.43
CA HIS A 236 4.83 -22.52 -4.97
C HIS A 236 5.63 -23.12 -6.15
N GLU A 237 4.93 -23.64 -7.15
CA GLU A 237 5.58 -24.21 -8.35
C GLU A 237 6.42 -23.19 -9.12
N LEU A 238 5.94 -21.94 -9.23
CA LEU A 238 6.65 -20.85 -9.90
C LEU A 238 7.88 -20.38 -9.11
N LYS A 239 7.80 -20.38 -7.78
CA LYS A 239 8.94 -20.10 -6.88
C LYS A 239 10.12 -21.05 -7.15
N GLN A 240 9.86 -22.34 -7.44
CA GLN A 240 10.90 -23.32 -7.76
C GLN A 240 11.67 -23.01 -9.07
N LEU A 241 11.18 -22.07 -9.88
CA LEU A 241 11.87 -21.65 -11.10
C LEU A 241 13.04 -20.66 -10.84
N GLY A 242 13.27 -20.25 -9.58
CA GLY A 242 14.44 -19.46 -9.17
C GLY A 242 14.38 -17.96 -9.47
N ILE A 243 13.18 -17.43 -9.75
CA ILE A 243 12.89 -15.99 -9.70
C ILE A 243 12.08 -15.74 -8.44
N PRO A 244 12.46 -14.80 -7.57
CA PRO A 244 11.71 -14.51 -6.36
C PRO A 244 10.24 -14.20 -6.65
N VAL A 245 9.33 -14.88 -5.95
CA VAL A 245 7.88 -14.69 -6.09
C VAL A 245 7.38 -13.77 -4.98
N VAL A 246 6.62 -12.73 -5.37
CA VAL A 246 5.98 -11.80 -4.44
C VAL A 246 4.48 -12.11 -4.38
N ALA A 247 3.96 -12.37 -3.17
CA ALA A 247 2.53 -12.53 -2.93
C ALA A 247 1.89 -11.16 -2.66
N ASP A 248 0.95 -10.76 -3.51
CA ASP A 248 0.18 -9.53 -3.38
C ASP A 248 -1.31 -9.82 -3.15
N GLU A 249 -2.08 -10.15 -4.18
CA GLU A 249 -3.51 -10.47 -4.05
C GLU A 249 -3.78 -11.72 -3.23
N SER A 250 -2.80 -12.58 -3.04
CA SER A 250 -2.88 -13.74 -2.15
C SER A 250 -2.81 -13.39 -0.66
N VAL A 251 -2.50 -12.14 -0.28
CA VAL A 251 -2.26 -11.72 1.11
C VAL A 251 -3.01 -10.43 1.41
N PHE A 252 -4.25 -10.55 1.85
CA PHE A 252 -5.03 -9.43 2.39
C PHE A 252 -4.97 -9.38 3.92
N ARG A 253 -5.21 -10.51 4.58
CA ARG A 253 -5.32 -10.60 6.03
C ARG A 253 -4.26 -11.53 6.61
N LEU A 254 -4.20 -11.55 7.93
CA LEU A 254 -3.27 -12.42 8.66
C LEU A 254 -3.46 -13.91 8.33
N GLU A 255 -4.71 -14.34 8.17
CA GLU A 255 -5.04 -15.72 7.82
C GLU A 255 -4.50 -16.09 6.43
N ASP A 256 -4.56 -15.17 5.49
CA ASP A 256 -4.04 -15.34 4.13
C ASP A 256 -2.50 -15.44 4.17
N LEU A 257 -1.83 -14.57 4.96
CA LEU A 257 -0.38 -14.67 5.18
C LEU A 257 0.01 -16.04 5.70
N VAL A 258 -0.71 -16.55 6.73
CA VAL A 258 -0.44 -17.88 7.28
C VAL A 258 -0.65 -18.99 6.24
N ALA A 259 -1.65 -18.86 5.37
CA ALA A 259 -1.87 -19.81 4.28
C ALA A 259 -0.72 -19.81 3.27
N VAL A 260 -0.24 -18.62 2.85
CA VAL A 260 0.92 -18.47 1.95
C VAL A 260 2.19 -19.04 2.58
N LEU A 261 2.44 -18.78 3.86
CA LEU A 261 3.59 -19.33 4.60
C LEU A 261 3.55 -20.86 4.66
N ARG A 262 2.39 -21.44 5.00
CA ARG A 262 2.21 -22.92 5.05
C ARG A 262 2.38 -23.59 3.71
N ALA A 263 1.96 -22.92 2.64
CA ALA A 263 2.10 -23.42 1.27
C ALA A 263 3.51 -23.21 0.68
N ASP A 264 4.38 -22.50 1.38
CA ASP A 264 5.70 -22.04 0.86
C ASP A 264 5.56 -21.37 -0.51
N ALA A 265 4.55 -20.49 -0.65
CA ALA A 265 4.06 -19.99 -1.92
C ALA A 265 4.74 -18.69 -2.39
N ALA A 266 5.57 -18.07 -1.57
CA ALA A 266 6.25 -16.81 -1.91
C ALA A 266 7.58 -16.65 -1.18
N ASP A 267 8.43 -15.74 -1.68
CA ASP A 267 9.68 -15.29 -1.08
C ASP A 267 9.52 -13.92 -0.42
N VAL A 268 8.58 -13.12 -0.91
CA VAL A 268 8.33 -11.73 -0.47
C VAL A 268 6.84 -11.51 -0.30
N MET A 269 6.47 -10.79 0.77
CA MET A 269 5.09 -10.40 1.05
C MET A 269 4.87 -8.94 0.68
N SER A 270 3.90 -8.66 -0.21
CA SER A 270 3.43 -7.31 -0.52
C SER A 270 2.33 -6.93 0.47
N ILE A 271 2.68 -6.17 1.49
CA ILE A 271 1.79 -5.79 2.61
C ILE A 271 1.27 -4.38 2.38
N TYR A 272 -0.07 -4.20 2.43
CA TYR A 272 -0.72 -2.89 2.33
C TYR A 272 -1.36 -2.54 3.66
N VAL A 273 -1.30 -1.28 4.06
CA VAL A 273 -2.08 -0.79 5.21
C VAL A 273 -3.57 -1.04 4.99
N GLY A 274 -4.05 -0.77 3.77
CA GLY A 274 -5.46 -0.98 3.37
C GLY A 274 -5.89 -2.45 3.45
N LYS A 275 -5.16 -3.35 2.80
CA LYS A 275 -5.47 -4.81 2.79
C LYS A 275 -5.48 -5.39 4.20
N SER A 276 -4.54 -4.97 5.04
CA SER A 276 -4.38 -5.50 6.39
C SER A 276 -5.45 -5.02 7.37
N GLY A 277 -6.21 -3.98 7.02
CA GLY A 277 -7.21 -3.39 7.91
C GLY A 277 -6.63 -2.49 9.00
N GLY A 278 -5.42 -1.93 8.76
CA GLY A 278 -4.82 -0.91 9.60
C GLY A 278 -3.31 -1.05 9.82
N PRO A 279 -2.66 0.04 10.29
CA PRO A 279 -1.21 0.12 10.36
C PRO A 279 -0.56 -0.89 11.30
N ASN A 280 -1.12 -1.12 12.50
CA ASN A 280 -0.60 -2.10 13.45
C ASN A 280 -0.69 -3.54 12.93
N LYS A 281 -1.78 -3.88 12.21
CA LYS A 281 -1.95 -5.19 11.59
C LYS A 281 -0.94 -5.41 10.46
N ALA A 282 -0.66 -4.38 9.65
CA ALA A 282 0.38 -4.44 8.64
C ALA A 282 1.77 -4.70 9.25
N VAL A 283 2.12 -4.00 10.34
CA VAL A 283 3.36 -4.25 11.09
C VAL A 283 3.39 -5.67 11.68
N GLN A 284 2.26 -6.15 12.22
CA GLN A 284 2.15 -7.53 12.74
C GLN A 284 2.40 -8.57 11.64
N MET A 285 1.81 -8.39 10.46
CA MET A 285 2.03 -9.28 9.31
C MET A 285 3.51 -9.29 8.90
N GLY A 286 4.15 -8.14 8.82
CA GLY A 286 5.58 -8.03 8.53
C GLY A 286 6.46 -8.74 9.57
N ARG A 287 6.15 -8.64 10.86
CA ARG A 287 6.87 -9.36 11.93
C ARG A 287 6.74 -10.88 11.81
N ILE A 288 5.56 -11.36 11.39
CA ILE A 288 5.34 -12.79 11.19
C ILE A 288 6.09 -13.27 9.95
N ALA A 289 6.04 -12.54 8.84
CA ALA A 289 6.84 -12.86 7.65
C ALA A 289 8.34 -12.92 7.97
N ASP A 290 8.87 -11.94 8.69
CA ASP A 290 10.27 -11.88 9.16
C ASP A 290 10.64 -13.09 10.02
N ALA A 291 9.77 -13.50 10.95
CA ALA A 291 9.99 -14.68 11.80
C ALA A 291 10.07 -15.99 10.98
N PHE A 292 9.51 -16.03 9.78
CA PHE A 292 9.63 -17.13 8.82
C PHE A 292 10.77 -16.93 7.81
N GLY A 293 11.56 -15.87 7.94
CA GLY A 293 12.68 -15.57 7.07
C GLY A 293 12.30 -15.01 5.70
N LEU A 294 11.11 -14.45 5.56
CA LEU A 294 10.64 -13.84 4.31
C LEU A 294 10.80 -12.32 4.35
N ASP A 295 11.19 -11.75 3.22
CA ASP A 295 11.15 -10.31 2.99
C ASP A 295 9.71 -9.78 2.92
N SER A 296 9.50 -8.54 3.33
CA SER A 296 8.24 -7.81 3.10
C SER A 296 8.51 -6.52 2.33
N VAL A 297 7.56 -6.09 1.54
CA VAL A 297 7.52 -4.77 0.90
C VAL A 297 6.18 -4.10 1.19
N ILE A 298 6.14 -2.78 1.16
CA ILE A 298 4.86 -2.07 1.14
C ILE A 298 4.38 -2.02 -0.31
N GLY A 299 3.22 -2.62 -0.56
CA GLY A 299 2.51 -2.51 -1.82
C GLY A 299 1.54 -1.32 -1.81
N SER A 300 0.93 -1.01 -2.95
CA SER A 300 0.08 0.18 -3.13
C SER A 300 -1.08 -0.06 -4.07
N ASN A 301 -2.23 0.51 -3.72
CA ASN A 301 -3.40 0.68 -4.59
C ASN A 301 -3.47 2.13 -5.17
N GLY A 302 -2.34 2.84 -5.21
CA GLY A 302 -2.25 4.22 -5.67
C GLY A 302 -2.75 5.23 -4.64
N GLU A 303 -2.48 5.01 -3.36
CA GLU A 303 -2.90 5.88 -2.26
C GLU A 303 -2.49 7.35 -2.51
N CYS A 304 -3.34 8.29 -2.05
CA CYS A 304 -2.96 9.70 -1.97
C CYS A 304 -1.94 9.93 -0.84
N GLY A 305 -1.59 11.19 -0.60
CA GLY A 305 -0.57 11.54 0.36
C GLY A 305 -0.79 11.06 1.79
N VAL A 306 -2.05 10.98 2.27
CA VAL A 306 -2.37 10.49 3.62
C VAL A 306 -2.12 8.99 3.72
N GLY A 307 -2.56 8.23 2.73
CA GLY A 307 -2.30 6.79 2.66
C GLY A 307 -0.81 6.49 2.46
N ALA A 308 -0.12 7.25 1.61
CA ALA A 308 1.32 7.13 1.41
C ALA A 308 2.11 7.44 2.71
N ALA A 309 1.69 8.44 3.49
CA ALA A 309 2.26 8.72 4.80
C ALA A 309 2.06 7.55 5.78
N ALA A 310 0.86 6.94 5.79
CA ALA A 310 0.60 5.76 6.62
C ALA A 310 1.47 4.57 6.20
N GLN A 311 1.62 4.32 4.91
CA GLN A 311 2.54 3.31 4.37
C GLN A 311 3.99 3.55 4.84
N LEU A 312 4.44 4.80 4.78
CA LEU A 312 5.78 5.19 5.21
C LEU A 312 6.00 4.96 6.72
N GLN A 313 5.04 5.33 7.57
CA GLN A 313 5.10 5.08 9.01
C GLN A 313 5.16 3.58 9.33
N VAL A 314 4.35 2.76 8.63
CA VAL A 314 4.36 1.30 8.76
C VAL A 314 5.69 0.72 8.27
N ALA A 315 6.20 1.16 7.11
CA ALA A 315 7.49 0.74 6.58
C ALA A 315 8.65 1.02 7.55
N ALA A 316 8.60 2.19 8.21
CA ALA A 316 9.60 2.56 9.21
C ALA A 316 9.56 1.65 10.45
N ALA A 317 8.39 1.19 10.88
CA ALA A 317 8.18 0.36 12.07
C ALA A 317 8.24 -1.16 11.82
N MET A 318 8.24 -1.60 10.56
CA MET A 318 8.16 -3.02 10.18
C MET A 318 9.55 -3.68 10.17
N PRO A 319 9.89 -4.65 11.05
CA PRO A 319 11.21 -5.29 11.10
C PRO A 319 11.65 -5.93 9.78
N GLY A 320 10.86 -6.82 9.24
CA GLY A 320 11.16 -7.60 8.03
C GLY A 320 10.99 -6.84 6.69
N LEU A 321 10.88 -5.49 6.72
CA LEU A 321 10.83 -4.72 5.48
C LEU A 321 12.15 -4.84 4.71
N SER A 322 12.06 -5.26 3.46
CA SER A 322 13.23 -5.41 2.59
C SER A 322 13.82 -4.05 2.18
N MET A 323 15.14 -3.96 2.27
CA MET A 323 15.89 -2.85 1.67
C MET A 323 16.40 -3.20 0.27
N ARG A 324 16.30 -4.47 -0.10
CA ARG A 324 16.71 -5.00 -1.41
C ARG A 324 15.58 -4.94 -2.44
N PHE A 325 14.34 -5.19 -2.00
CA PHE A 325 13.15 -5.04 -2.83
C PHE A 325 12.49 -3.70 -2.50
N PRO A 326 12.55 -2.70 -3.40
CA PRO A 326 11.92 -1.40 -3.15
C PRO A 326 10.41 -1.50 -3.00
N SER A 327 9.85 -0.66 -2.14
CA SER A 327 8.40 -0.55 -1.88
C SER A 327 7.67 0.32 -2.92
N ASP A 328 6.34 0.29 -2.90
CA ASP A 328 5.46 1.07 -3.79
C ASP A 328 4.86 2.32 -3.09
N ILE A 329 5.61 3.01 -2.20
CA ILE A 329 5.16 4.25 -1.54
C ILE A 329 5.32 5.42 -2.53
N ILE A 330 4.48 5.42 -3.57
CA ILE A 330 4.62 6.28 -4.75
C ILE A 330 3.29 6.91 -5.21
N GLY A 331 2.20 6.69 -4.49
CA GLY A 331 0.87 7.11 -4.93
C GLY A 331 0.78 8.60 -5.29
N GLU A 332 1.40 9.48 -4.51
CA GLU A 332 1.41 10.94 -4.78
C GLU A 332 1.97 11.30 -6.16
N TYR A 333 2.90 10.52 -6.69
CA TYR A 333 3.51 10.81 -8.01
C TYR A 333 2.57 10.59 -9.19
N TYR A 334 1.50 9.81 -8.99
CA TYR A 334 0.54 9.55 -10.06
C TYR A 334 -0.44 10.69 -10.28
N TYR A 335 -0.72 11.51 -9.26
CA TYR A 335 -1.79 12.49 -9.29
C TYR A 335 -1.30 13.88 -9.71
N SER A 336 -2.11 14.53 -10.56
CA SER A 336 -1.81 15.90 -11.03
C SER A 336 -1.93 16.93 -9.91
N ASP A 337 -2.74 16.65 -8.90
CA ASP A 337 -2.97 17.54 -7.76
C ASP A 337 -2.99 16.73 -6.46
N GLY A 338 -1.96 16.91 -5.65
CA GLY A 338 -1.83 16.27 -4.35
C GLY A 338 -2.78 16.87 -3.30
N ILE A 339 -3.11 16.09 -2.27
CA ILE A 339 -4.01 16.50 -1.17
C ILE A 339 -3.26 17.04 0.05
N LEU A 340 -1.96 16.84 0.14
CA LEU A 340 -1.14 17.32 1.25
C LEU A 340 -0.72 18.79 1.06
N GLU A 341 -0.59 19.52 2.17
CA GLU A 341 -0.02 20.86 2.19
C GLU A 341 1.43 20.86 1.69
N LYS A 342 2.20 19.85 2.08
CA LYS A 342 3.56 19.58 1.62
C LYS A 342 3.66 18.12 1.21
N PRO A 343 4.20 17.82 0.03
CA PRO A 343 4.43 16.43 -0.39
C PRO A 343 5.41 15.73 0.55
N LEU A 344 5.42 14.40 0.53
CA LEU A 344 6.42 13.60 1.25
C LEU A 344 7.83 13.90 0.72
N ASP A 345 8.82 13.90 1.62
CA ASP A 345 10.24 14.08 1.23
C ASP A 345 10.74 12.85 0.48
N SER A 346 10.86 12.99 -0.83
CA SER A 346 11.31 11.93 -1.72
C SER A 346 12.15 12.48 -2.86
N ASP A 347 13.16 11.71 -3.28
CA ASP A 347 14.00 12.00 -4.45
C ASP A 347 13.76 11.02 -5.61
N GLY A 348 12.68 10.23 -5.55
CA GLY A 348 12.36 9.18 -6.52
C GLY A 348 13.10 7.86 -6.28
N LYS A 349 14.20 7.84 -5.53
CA LYS A 349 14.90 6.60 -5.14
C LYS A 349 14.44 6.11 -3.77
N VAL A 350 14.23 7.04 -2.88
CA VAL A 350 13.79 6.80 -1.51
C VAL A 350 12.76 7.83 -1.07
N VAL A 351 11.95 7.45 -0.10
CA VAL A 351 11.08 8.35 0.66
C VAL A 351 11.54 8.38 2.11
N ARG A 352 11.46 9.56 2.75
CA ARG A 352 12.00 9.80 4.10
C ARG A 352 10.90 10.04 5.10
N LEU A 353 11.03 9.38 6.25
CA LEU A 353 10.08 9.50 7.36
C LEU A 353 10.09 10.95 7.89
N PRO A 354 8.91 11.63 7.99
CA PRO A 354 8.81 12.95 8.59
C PRO A 354 9.20 12.93 10.08
N ASP A 355 9.88 13.98 10.54
CA ASP A 355 10.20 14.18 11.95
C ASP A 355 9.10 15.03 12.61
N ALA A 356 7.90 14.46 12.72
CA ALA A 356 6.72 15.13 13.28
C ALA A 356 5.74 14.11 13.88
N PRO A 357 4.88 14.52 14.84
CA PRO A 357 3.91 13.63 15.48
C PRO A 357 2.87 13.07 14.51
N GLY A 358 2.38 11.89 14.83
CA GLY A 358 1.37 11.19 14.06
C GLY A 358 1.91 10.71 12.71
N LEU A 359 1.15 10.93 11.65
CA LEU A 359 1.56 10.68 10.26
C LEU A 359 2.67 11.61 9.79
N GLY A 360 2.84 12.77 10.44
CA GLY A 360 3.80 13.79 10.06
C GLY A 360 3.39 14.63 8.84
N VAL A 361 2.13 14.59 8.45
CA VAL A 361 1.58 15.35 7.31
C VAL A 361 0.31 16.10 7.69
N SER A 362 -0.06 17.10 6.86
CA SER A 362 -1.30 17.88 6.97
C SER A 362 -1.97 17.96 5.60
N LEU A 363 -3.28 18.04 5.59
CA LEU A 363 -4.05 18.30 4.37
C LEU A 363 -3.93 19.77 3.97
N LYS A 364 -4.16 20.07 2.70
CA LYS A 364 -4.31 21.43 2.21
C LYS A 364 -5.46 22.13 2.96
N PRO A 365 -5.31 23.42 3.34
CA PRO A 365 -6.33 24.14 4.14
C PRO A 365 -7.73 24.14 3.51
N GLU A 366 -7.81 24.20 2.18
CA GLU A 366 -9.08 24.16 1.45
C GLU A 366 -9.80 22.81 1.53
N LEU A 367 -9.09 21.73 1.86
CA LEU A 367 -9.67 20.40 2.10
C LEU A 367 -10.11 20.25 3.55
N GLU A 368 -9.35 20.81 4.49
CA GLU A 368 -9.69 20.79 5.93
C GLU A 368 -11.09 21.36 6.22
N ALA A 369 -11.53 22.34 5.45
CA ALA A 369 -12.84 22.99 5.61
C ALA A 369 -14.02 22.16 5.02
N LYS A 370 -13.76 21.08 4.29
CA LYS A 370 -14.80 20.31 3.53
C LYS A 370 -15.28 19.05 4.23
N PHE A 371 -14.74 18.71 5.39
CA PHE A 371 -15.18 17.51 6.13
C PHE A 371 -16.64 17.60 6.59
N VAL A 372 -17.36 16.51 6.49
CA VAL A 372 -18.78 16.39 6.86
C VAL A 372 -19.00 15.22 7.83
#